data_25015581c4bcffff65fdb4347e0ba8b9
#
_entry.id   25015581c4bcffff65fdb4347e0ba8b9
#
_cell.length_a   1.000
_cell.length_b   1.000
_cell.length_c   1.000
_cell.angle_alpha   90.00
_cell.angle_beta   90.00
_cell.angle_gamma   90.00
#
_symmetry.space_group_name_H-M   'P 1'
#
loop_
_entity.id
_entity.type
_entity.pdbx_description
1 polymer ?
#
loop_
_entity_poly.entity_id
_entity_poly.type
_entity_poly.pdbx_seq_one_letter_code
_entity_poly.pdbx_strand_id
1 'polypeptide(L)'
;MDRHPQQIKRERQDIKKRARNVSNMSRLRTQIKNVLQSTDKEKTQIEYTKAVSTIDKAVSKGLIHKNTAARRKSQITRHLNSLK
;
A
#
# COMPACT_ATOMS: atom_id res chain seq x y z
N MET A 1 26.26 -30.93 2.45
CA MET A 1 26.05 -30.42 3.78
C MET A 1 24.57 -30.27 4.07
N ASP A 2 24.18 -30.74 5.20
CA ASP A 2 22.76 -30.87 5.49
C ASP A 2 22.14 -29.58 5.96
N ARG A 3 21.06 -29.14 5.28
CA ARG A 3 20.29 -28.01 5.74
C ARG A 3 19.37 -28.45 6.88
N HIS A 4 19.28 -27.62 7.89
CA HIS A 4 18.30 -27.86 8.94
C HIS A 4 16.87 -27.70 8.38
N PRO A 5 15.94 -28.59 8.76
CA PRO A 5 14.54 -28.48 8.31
C PRO A 5 13.92 -27.11 8.60
N GLN A 6 14.33 -26.46 9.68
CA GLN A 6 13.86 -25.12 10.04
C GLN A 6 14.27 -24.07 9.03
N GLN A 7 15.47 -24.18 8.45
CA GLN A 7 15.94 -23.24 7.42
C GLN A 7 15.09 -23.35 6.16
N ILE A 8 14.77 -24.57 5.74
CA ILE A 8 13.93 -24.79 4.56
C ILE A 8 12.55 -24.18 4.77
N LYS A 9 11.95 -24.37 5.94
CA LYS A 9 10.66 -23.80 6.28
C LYS A 9 10.67 -22.27 6.26
N ARG A 10 11.75 -21.68 6.81
CA ARG A 10 11.92 -20.22 6.81
C ARG A 10 12.02 -19.66 5.39
N GLU A 11 12.78 -20.32 4.53
CA GLU A 11 12.93 -19.90 3.12
C GLU A 11 11.57 -19.86 2.42
N ARG A 12 10.73 -20.88 2.61
CA ARG A 12 9.39 -20.95 2.03
C ARG A 12 8.50 -19.83 2.54
N GLN A 13 8.55 -19.52 3.83
CA GLN A 13 7.77 -18.45 4.44
C GLN A 13 8.20 -17.09 3.90
N ASP A 14 9.51 -16.88 3.72
CA ASP A 14 10.04 -15.63 3.19
C ASP A 14 9.60 -15.39 1.75
N ILE A 15 9.58 -16.43 0.93
CA ILE A 15 9.10 -16.34 -0.46
C ILE A 15 7.63 -15.95 -0.49
N LYS A 16 6.80 -16.57 0.34
CA LYS A 16 5.36 -16.26 0.42
C LYS A 16 5.13 -14.83 0.90
N LYS A 17 5.87 -14.39 1.93
CA LYS A 17 5.78 -13.03 2.44
C LYS A 17 6.15 -12.01 1.37
N ARG A 18 7.23 -12.26 0.64
CA ARG A 18 7.67 -11.38 -0.44
C ARG A 18 6.60 -11.25 -1.52
N ALA A 19 6.00 -12.36 -1.94
CA ALA A 19 4.93 -12.35 -2.93
C ALA A 19 3.72 -11.52 -2.45
N ARG A 20 3.30 -11.68 -1.20
CA ARG A 20 2.22 -10.87 -0.61
C ARG A 20 2.58 -9.40 -0.57
N ASN A 21 3.83 -9.08 -0.20
CA ASN A 21 4.28 -7.70 -0.10
C ASN A 21 4.26 -7.02 -1.47
N VAL A 22 4.73 -7.70 -2.50
CA VAL A 22 4.70 -7.18 -3.88
C VAL A 22 3.26 -6.92 -4.32
N SER A 23 2.35 -7.88 -4.07
CA SER A 23 0.93 -7.75 -4.41
C SER A 23 0.28 -6.57 -3.66
N ASN A 24 0.56 -6.43 -2.36
CA ASN A 24 0.01 -5.34 -1.55
C ASN A 24 0.54 -3.98 -2.01
N MET A 25 1.82 -3.89 -2.36
CA MET A 25 2.41 -2.65 -2.88
C MET A 25 1.83 -2.28 -4.23
N SER A 26 1.59 -3.26 -5.09
CA SER A 26 0.95 -3.03 -6.39
C SER A 26 -0.47 -2.49 -6.22
N ARG A 27 -1.24 -3.07 -5.30
CA ARG A 27 -2.59 -2.60 -4.98
C ARG A 27 -2.57 -1.17 -4.46
N LEU A 28 -1.63 -0.87 -3.57
CA LEU A 28 -1.47 0.46 -3.00
C LEU A 28 -1.18 1.50 -4.09
N ARG A 29 -0.26 1.21 -4.99
CA ARG A 29 0.08 2.10 -6.11
C ARG A 29 -1.13 2.34 -7.00
N THR A 30 -1.89 1.28 -7.29
CA THR A 30 -3.09 1.37 -8.12
C THR A 30 -4.14 2.25 -7.47
N GLN A 31 -4.37 2.11 -6.16
CA GLN A 31 -5.34 2.92 -5.43
C GLN A 31 -4.95 4.39 -5.39
N ILE A 32 -3.67 4.67 -5.14
CA ILE A 32 -3.16 6.06 -5.17
C ILE A 32 -3.35 6.65 -6.55
N LYS A 33 -3.01 5.91 -7.59
CA LYS A 33 -3.17 6.35 -8.97
C LYS A 33 -4.63 6.64 -9.30
N ASN A 34 -5.55 5.79 -8.85
CA ASN A 34 -6.98 5.99 -9.06
C ASN A 34 -7.46 7.29 -8.43
N VAL A 35 -7.00 7.61 -7.21
CA VAL A 35 -7.34 8.88 -6.56
C VAL A 35 -6.83 10.05 -7.40
N LEU A 36 -5.57 10.00 -7.83
CA LEU A 36 -4.93 11.11 -8.55
C LEU A 36 -5.51 11.32 -9.94
N GLN A 37 -6.07 10.28 -10.56
CA GLN A 37 -6.68 10.37 -11.88
C GLN A 37 -8.17 10.72 -11.84
N SER A 38 -8.79 10.61 -10.68
CA SER A 38 -10.23 10.91 -10.55
C SER A 38 -10.47 12.40 -10.57
N THR A 39 -11.49 12.83 -11.29
CA THR A 39 -11.89 14.24 -11.40
C THR A 39 -13.24 14.54 -10.73
N ASP A 40 -14.00 13.49 -10.40
CA ASP A 40 -15.28 13.62 -9.70
C ASP A 40 -15.03 13.61 -8.20
N LYS A 41 -15.43 14.67 -7.49
CA LYS A 41 -15.18 14.82 -6.06
C LYS A 41 -15.76 13.68 -5.24
N GLU A 42 -16.99 13.25 -5.53
CA GLU A 42 -17.63 12.18 -4.77
C GLU A 42 -16.90 10.85 -4.96
N LYS A 43 -16.59 10.49 -6.21
CA LYS A 43 -15.84 9.27 -6.51
C LYS A 43 -14.44 9.33 -5.92
N THR A 44 -13.80 10.49 -6.03
CA THR A 44 -12.45 10.69 -5.48
C THR A 44 -12.46 10.51 -3.97
N GLN A 45 -13.50 10.97 -3.27
CA GLN A 45 -13.60 10.80 -1.84
C GLN A 45 -13.69 9.33 -1.45
N ILE A 46 -14.46 8.54 -2.18
CA ILE A 46 -14.57 7.10 -1.95
C ILE A 46 -13.21 6.44 -2.17
N GLU A 47 -12.54 6.74 -3.27
CA GLU A 47 -11.21 6.21 -3.58
C GLU A 47 -10.17 6.67 -2.55
N TYR A 48 -10.25 7.92 -2.11
CA TYR A 48 -9.38 8.49 -1.08
C TYR A 48 -9.51 7.70 0.22
N THR A 49 -10.72 7.44 0.68
CA THR A 49 -10.96 6.69 1.91
C THR A 49 -10.36 5.29 1.82
N LYS A 50 -10.54 4.62 0.68
CA LYS A 50 -9.95 3.29 0.44
C LYS A 50 -8.42 3.36 0.44
N ALA A 51 -7.85 4.36 -0.23
CA ALA A 51 -6.40 4.51 -0.32
C ALA A 51 -5.77 4.78 1.05
N VAL A 52 -6.37 5.65 1.86
CA VAL A 52 -5.90 5.94 3.21
C VAL A 52 -5.92 4.67 4.06
N SER A 53 -6.99 3.92 4.01
CA SER A 53 -7.09 2.64 4.74
C SER A 53 -5.98 1.67 4.32
N THR A 54 -5.71 1.55 3.02
CA THR A 54 -4.66 0.67 2.51
C THR A 54 -3.27 1.16 2.94
N ILE A 55 -3.03 2.47 2.91
CA ILE A 55 -1.77 3.07 3.36
C ILE A 55 -1.54 2.76 4.84
N ASP A 56 -2.55 2.95 5.68
CA ASP A 56 -2.44 2.69 7.12
C ASP A 56 -2.16 1.22 7.39
N LYS A 57 -2.82 0.32 6.69
CA LYS A 57 -2.56 -1.12 6.81
C LYS A 57 -1.14 -1.48 6.37
N ALA A 58 -0.65 -0.84 5.31
CA ALA A 58 0.71 -1.08 4.83
C ALA A 58 1.75 -0.65 5.85
N VAL A 59 1.54 0.48 6.54
CA VAL A 59 2.42 0.91 7.64
C VAL A 59 2.38 -0.09 8.79
N SER A 60 1.18 -0.50 9.18
CA SER A 60 0.98 -1.47 10.26
C SER A 60 1.68 -2.80 9.99
N LYS A 61 1.71 -3.23 8.73
CA LYS A 61 2.38 -4.47 8.31
C LYS A 61 3.87 -4.29 8.06
N GLY A 62 4.39 -3.07 8.16
CA GLY A 62 5.80 -2.80 7.92
C GLY A 62 6.19 -2.78 6.44
N LEU A 63 5.23 -2.66 5.52
CA LEU A 63 5.51 -2.62 4.08
C LEU A 63 6.08 -1.30 3.64
N ILE A 64 5.64 -0.20 4.25
CA ILE A 64 6.14 1.14 3.97
C ILE A 64 6.44 1.85 5.28
N HIS A 65 7.38 2.79 5.23
CA HIS A 65 7.73 3.62 6.37
C HIS A 65 6.64 4.68 6.61
N LYS A 66 6.42 5.07 7.87
CA LYS A 66 5.43 6.09 8.22
C LYS A 66 5.64 7.42 7.48
N ASN A 67 6.89 7.77 7.20
CA ASN A 67 7.20 9.01 6.46
C ASN A 67 6.73 8.92 5.00
N THR A 68 6.91 7.77 4.36
CA THR A 68 6.40 7.52 3.01
C THR A 68 4.89 7.56 3.01
N ALA A 69 4.25 6.95 4.01
CA ALA A 69 2.80 6.97 4.16
C ALA A 69 2.26 8.40 4.29
N ALA A 70 2.90 9.22 5.12
CA ALA A 70 2.52 10.61 5.31
C ALA A 70 2.61 11.40 4.01
N ARG A 71 3.67 11.17 3.23
CA ARG A 71 3.86 11.82 1.93
C ARG A 71 2.75 11.44 0.96
N ARG A 72 2.41 10.16 0.87
CA ARG A 72 1.36 9.68 -0.03
C ARG A 72 -0.01 10.19 0.39
N LYS A 73 -0.32 10.17 1.69
CA LYS A 73 -1.58 10.73 2.20
C LYS A 73 -1.69 12.21 1.87
N SER A 74 -0.61 12.97 2.07
CA SER A 74 -0.58 14.39 1.75
C SER A 74 -0.86 14.64 0.27
N GLN A 75 -0.25 13.85 -0.60
CA GLN A 75 -0.43 13.95 -2.04
C GLN A 75 -1.90 13.76 -2.46
N ILE A 76 -2.53 12.69 -1.98
CA ILE A 76 -3.92 12.40 -2.33
C ILE A 76 -4.89 13.37 -1.66
N THR A 77 -4.57 13.86 -0.45
CA THR A 77 -5.38 14.86 0.24
C THR A 77 -5.41 16.18 -0.54
N ARG A 78 -4.25 16.62 -1.03
CA ARG A 78 -4.16 17.83 -1.85
C ARG A 78 -4.98 17.70 -3.12
N HIS A 79 -4.91 16.55 -3.76
CA HIS A 79 -5.69 16.30 -4.98
C HIS A 79 -7.19 16.39 -4.69
N LEU A 80 -7.65 15.70 -3.64
CA LEU A 80 -9.06 15.72 -3.24
C LEU A 80 -9.53 17.15 -2.95
N ASN A 81 -8.73 17.93 -2.20
CA ASN A 81 -9.08 19.30 -1.85
C ASN A 81 -9.06 20.24 -3.05
N SER A 82 -8.35 19.92 -4.11
CA SER A 82 -8.31 20.72 -5.33
C SER A 82 -9.55 20.54 -6.19
N LEU A 83 -10.32 19.49 -5.97
CA LEU A 83 -11.55 19.23 -6.72
C LEU A 83 -12.70 20.09 -6.17
N LYS A 84 -13.47 20.65 -7.09
CA LYS A 84 -14.60 21.52 -6.74
C LYS A 84 -15.92 20.81 -6.83
#